data_a0c507ec6d8eadbb971242d9c443eb23
#
_entry.id   a0c507ec6d8eadbb971242d9c443eb23
#
_cell.length_a   1.000
_cell.length_b   1.000
_cell.length_c   1.000
_cell.angle_alpha   90.00
_cell.angle_beta   90.00
_cell.angle_gamma   90.00
#
_symmetry.space_group_name_H-M   'P 1'
#
loop_
_entity.id
_entity.type
_entity.pdbx_description
1 polymer ?
#
loop_
_entity_poly.entity_id
_entity_poly.type
_entity_poly.pdbx_seq_one_letter_code
_entity_poly.pdbx_strand_id
1 'polypeptide(L)'
;MTVAKPRRAVTGGLAALGLSVGMLMTSGASSAHAATWPTPNGSEGVSSTISVSGTKDYGMKRLYGTGDLGSDGQDEDQGPILELAPGAVLKNVIIGAPAADGVHCKGSCTLQNVWWEDVGEDAATFRGSSSSNVYTVSGGGAKEASDKVFQFNGAGTLNVSGFAVKNFGTFVRSCGNCSTQYKRTINLSGIEVNWKGSRIAGINTNYGDSATLRNITIVGDSGKKIVPCQKYIGNDDGDEPDSNGSGADGTHCKYSSSDITYK
;
A
#
# COMPACT_ATOMS: atom_id res chain seq x y z
N MET A 1 -61.21 56.13 -41.23
CA MET A 1 -60.03 56.11 -40.32
C MET A 1 -60.58 55.60 -38.98
N THR A 2 -60.42 54.31 -38.72
CA THR A 2 -60.93 53.66 -37.51
C THR A 2 -59.81 52.94 -36.81
N VAL A 3 -59.43 53.42 -35.63
CA VAL A 3 -58.40 52.90 -34.80
C VAL A 3 -58.93 51.73 -33.96
N ALA A 4 -58.30 50.55 -34.11
CA ALA A 4 -58.63 49.35 -33.32
C ALA A 4 -57.79 49.32 -32.06
N LYS A 5 -58.42 49.10 -30.90
CA LYS A 5 -57.79 48.87 -29.60
C LYS A 5 -57.34 47.41 -29.48
N PRO A 6 -56.20 47.11 -28.92
CA PRO A 6 -55.79 45.71 -28.62
C PRO A 6 -56.35 45.22 -27.28
N ARG A 7 -56.81 43.97 -27.28
CA ARG A 7 -57.27 43.21 -26.12
C ARG A 7 -56.11 42.70 -25.30
N ARG A 8 -56.14 42.92 -23.99
CA ARG A 8 -55.22 42.30 -23.02
C ARG A 8 -55.56 40.82 -22.83
N ALA A 9 -54.59 39.95 -23.03
CA ALA A 9 -54.63 38.58 -22.61
C ALA A 9 -54.05 38.45 -21.19
N VAL A 10 -54.81 37.82 -20.28
CA VAL A 10 -54.36 37.49 -18.92
C VAL A 10 -53.83 36.05 -19.01
N THR A 11 -52.53 35.89 -18.84
CA THR A 11 -51.90 34.58 -18.68
C THR A 11 -51.72 34.32 -17.19
N GLY A 12 -52.44 33.31 -16.69
CA GLY A 12 -52.27 32.79 -15.35
C GLY A 12 -50.97 32.02 -15.22
N GLY A 13 -50.14 32.42 -14.27
CA GLY A 13 -48.91 31.69 -13.92
C GLY A 13 -49.21 30.53 -13.00
N LEU A 14 -48.92 29.30 -13.42
CA LEU A 14 -48.79 28.15 -12.53
C LEU A 14 -47.43 28.22 -11.82
N ALA A 15 -47.46 28.38 -10.51
CA ALA A 15 -46.31 28.21 -9.66
C ALA A 15 -46.06 26.70 -9.43
N ALA A 16 -45.02 26.14 -10.03
CA ALA A 16 -44.56 24.80 -9.73
C ALA A 16 -43.66 24.85 -8.48
N LEU A 17 -44.19 24.31 -7.35
CA LEU A 17 -43.34 24.02 -6.17
C LEU A 17 -42.42 22.83 -6.48
N GLY A 18 -41.16 23.12 -6.72
CA GLY A 18 -40.13 22.08 -6.79
C GLY A 18 -39.73 21.61 -5.38
N LEU A 19 -40.13 20.41 -4.97
CA LEU A 19 -39.60 19.72 -3.81
C LEU A 19 -38.14 19.27 -4.16
N SER A 20 -37.16 19.98 -3.69
CA SER A 20 -35.77 19.51 -3.69
C SER A 20 -35.58 18.51 -2.54
N VAL A 21 -35.60 17.23 -2.85
CA VAL A 21 -35.16 16.17 -1.92
C VAL A 21 -33.65 16.29 -1.80
N GLY A 22 -33.20 16.92 -0.74
CA GLY A 22 -31.78 16.93 -0.37
C GLY A 22 -31.36 15.53 0.08
N MET A 23 -30.59 14.82 -0.77
CA MET A 23 -29.99 13.54 -0.42
C MET A 23 -28.82 13.83 0.54
N LEU A 24 -29.03 13.68 1.86
CA LEU A 24 -27.95 13.69 2.84
C LEU A 24 -27.08 12.45 2.55
N MET A 25 -25.96 12.66 1.89
CA MET A 25 -24.88 11.69 1.86
C MET A 25 -24.25 11.65 3.26
N THR A 26 -24.70 10.73 4.11
CA THR A 26 -23.97 10.39 5.32
C THR A 26 -22.69 9.68 4.90
N SER A 27 -21.58 10.41 4.91
CA SER A 27 -20.25 9.81 4.85
C SER A 27 -20.07 9.00 6.13
N GLY A 28 -20.36 7.70 6.05
CA GLY A 28 -20.07 6.77 7.12
C GLY A 28 -18.56 6.78 7.36
N ALA A 29 -18.12 7.38 8.46
CA ALA A 29 -16.77 7.20 8.95
C ALA A 29 -16.64 5.71 9.31
N SER A 30 -15.98 4.94 8.45
CA SER A 30 -15.57 3.57 8.81
C SER A 30 -14.67 3.66 10.03
N SER A 31 -15.16 3.21 11.18
CA SER A 31 -14.33 3.04 12.37
C SER A 31 -13.21 2.07 11.98
N ALA A 32 -11.96 2.53 12.01
CA ALA A 32 -10.83 1.64 11.93
C ALA A 32 -10.90 0.68 13.13
N HIS A 33 -11.35 -0.54 12.88
CA HIS A 33 -11.24 -1.63 13.84
C HIS A 33 -9.77 -2.08 13.81
N ALA A 34 -9.18 -2.27 14.99
CA ALA A 34 -7.87 -2.89 15.08
C ALA A 34 -7.86 -4.18 14.26
N ALA A 35 -6.88 -4.34 13.37
CA ALA A 35 -6.82 -5.49 12.50
C ALA A 35 -6.75 -6.78 13.32
N THR A 36 -7.74 -7.65 13.14
CA THR A 36 -7.74 -8.97 13.77
C THR A 36 -6.87 -9.90 12.93
N TRP A 37 -5.78 -10.38 13.53
CA TRP A 37 -4.88 -11.34 12.87
C TRP A 37 -5.59 -12.67 12.67
N PRO A 38 -5.58 -13.22 11.45
CA PRO A 38 -6.33 -14.44 11.15
C PRO A 38 -5.69 -15.67 11.77
N THR A 39 -6.53 -16.67 12.09
CA THR A 39 -6.05 -17.98 12.46
C THR A 39 -5.79 -18.79 11.18
N PRO A 40 -4.63 -19.49 11.06
CA PRO A 40 -4.34 -20.33 9.91
C PRO A 40 -5.32 -21.49 9.75
N ASN A 41 -5.70 -21.78 8.50
CA ASN A 41 -6.37 -23.03 8.13
C ASN A 41 -5.33 -24.07 7.70
N GLY A 42 -4.59 -24.61 8.66
CA GLY A 42 -3.47 -25.50 8.44
C GLY A 42 -2.17 -24.80 8.06
N SER A 43 -1.07 -25.56 8.02
CA SER A 43 0.28 -25.04 7.74
C SER A 43 1.02 -25.97 6.75
N GLU A 44 1.93 -25.37 5.95
CA GLU A 44 2.72 -26.10 4.95
C GLU A 44 4.13 -25.51 4.89
N GLY A 45 5.14 -26.40 5.00
CA GLY A 45 6.54 -26.04 4.83
C GLY A 45 6.90 -25.95 3.35
N VAL A 46 7.64 -24.92 2.97
CA VAL A 46 8.07 -24.62 1.60
C VAL A 46 9.59 -24.67 1.54
N SER A 47 10.16 -25.61 0.82
CA SER A 47 11.62 -25.80 0.70
C SER A 47 12.21 -25.17 -0.57
N SER A 48 11.39 -24.73 -1.51
CA SER A 48 11.78 -24.03 -2.73
C SER A 48 10.68 -23.07 -3.16
N THR A 49 11.05 -21.97 -3.79
CA THR A 49 10.12 -20.93 -4.26
C THR A 49 8.95 -21.51 -5.08
N ILE A 50 7.74 -21.17 -4.70
CA ILE A 50 6.52 -21.56 -5.43
C ILE A 50 6.24 -20.47 -6.49
N SER A 51 6.27 -20.84 -7.77
CA SER A 51 5.87 -19.95 -8.87
C SER A 51 4.35 -19.91 -8.99
N VAL A 52 3.79 -18.71 -9.04
CA VAL A 52 2.34 -18.45 -9.17
C VAL A 52 2.07 -17.74 -10.47
N SER A 53 1.22 -18.36 -11.33
CA SER A 53 0.62 -17.74 -12.50
C SER A 53 -0.90 -17.78 -12.40
N GLY A 54 -1.58 -16.73 -12.88
CA GLY A 54 -3.03 -16.60 -12.72
C GLY A 54 -3.45 -16.36 -11.28
N THR A 55 -4.60 -16.87 -10.86
CA THR A 55 -5.12 -16.69 -9.49
C THR A 55 -4.83 -17.92 -8.63
N LYS A 56 -4.19 -17.69 -7.48
CA LYS A 56 -3.95 -18.69 -6.45
C LYS A 56 -4.57 -18.26 -5.13
N ASP A 57 -5.51 -19.02 -4.63
CA ASP A 57 -6.14 -18.85 -3.32
C ASP A 57 -5.68 -19.98 -2.38
N TYR A 58 -5.14 -19.60 -1.23
CA TYR A 58 -4.66 -20.57 -0.23
C TYR A 58 -5.66 -20.83 0.90
N GLY A 59 -6.84 -20.17 0.91
CA GLY A 59 -7.87 -20.38 1.93
C GLY A 59 -7.38 -20.15 3.36
N MET A 60 -6.50 -19.18 3.57
CA MET A 60 -5.86 -18.87 4.85
C MET A 60 -4.88 -19.95 5.36
N LYS A 61 -4.31 -20.75 4.47
CA LYS A 61 -3.20 -21.64 4.83
C LYS A 61 -1.97 -20.81 5.21
N ARG A 62 -1.22 -21.27 6.21
CA ARG A 62 0.06 -20.72 6.63
C ARG A 62 1.20 -21.41 5.85
N LEU A 63 1.96 -20.66 5.07
CA LEU A 63 3.20 -21.10 4.42
C LEU A 63 4.40 -20.62 5.22
N TYR A 64 5.42 -21.45 5.39
CA TYR A 64 6.66 -21.08 6.07
C TYR A 64 7.85 -21.75 5.40
N GLY A 65 9.00 -21.09 5.42
CA GLY A 65 10.21 -21.59 4.78
C GLY A 65 10.81 -22.82 5.50
N THR A 66 11.40 -23.70 4.73
CA THR A 66 12.19 -24.85 5.20
C THR A 66 13.36 -25.05 4.23
N GLY A 67 14.35 -25.84 4.61
CA GLY A 67 15.53 -26.06 3.75
C GLY A 67 16.20 -24.72 3.38
N ASP A 68 16.40 -24.48 2.10
CA ASP A 68 17.06 -23.26 1.59
C ASP A 68 16.25 -21.98 1.84
N LEU A 69 14.93 -22.10 2.10
CA LEU A 69 14.06 -21.00 2.48
C LEU A 69 13.84 -20.91 4.01
N GLY A 70 14.58 -21.66 4.79
CA GLY A 70 14.40 -21.79 6.24
C GLY A 70 15.08 -20.68 7.07
N SER A 71 15.14 -19.45 6.58
CA SER A 71 15.74 -18.31 7.28
C SER A 71 14.79 -17.11 7.34
N ASP A 72 14.91 -16.34 8.43
CA ASP A 72 14.31 -15.01 8.60
C ASP A 72 15.39 -13.92 8.60
N GLY A 73 16.61 -14.24 8.09
CA GLY A 73 17.73 -13.30 8.03
C GLY A 73 17.52 -12.21 6.98
N GLN A 74 18.34 -11.14 7.09
CA GLN A 74 18.40 -10.04 6.12
C GLN A 74 19.41 -10.38 5.03
N ASP A 75 19.24 -11.51 4.35
CA ASP A 75 20.12 -11.97 3.26
C ASP A 75 19.46 -11.64 1.92
N GLU A 76 19.99 -10.63 1.24
CA GLU A 76 19.48 -10.15 -0.06
C GLU A 76 19.55 -11.21 -1.19
N ASP A 77 20.33 -12.29 -1.00
CA ASP A 77 20.45 -13.40 -1.95
C ASP A 77 19.42 -14.52 -1.68
N GLN A 78 18.63 -14.42 -0.60
CA GLN A 78 17.63 -15.41 -0.26
C GLN A 78 16.43 -15.36 -1.23
N GLY A 79 15.93 -16.53 -1.64
CA GLY A 79 14.75 -16.63 -2.50
C GLY A 79 13.44 -16.34 -1.75
N PRO A 80 12.37 -15.94 -2.46
CA PRO A 80 11.05 -15.74 -1.85
C PRO A 80 10.31 -17.06 -1.61
N ILE A 81 9.37 -17.07 -0.67
CA ILE A 81 8.40 -18.18 -0.53
C ILE A 81 7.55 -18.31 -1.80
N LEU A 82 7.10 -17.17 -2.37
CA LEU A 82 6.23 -17.13 -3.55
C LEU A 82 6.75 -16.13 -4.58
N GLU A 83 6.85 -16.57 -5.84
CA GLU A 83 7.17 -15.70 -6.96
C GLU A 83 5.98 -15.59 -7.91
N LEU A 84 5.46 -14.37 -8.10
CA LEU A 84 4.29 -14.08 -8.90
C LEU A 84 4.67 -13.62 -10.31
N ALA A 85 4.19 -14.34 -11.32
CA ALA A 85 4.30 -13.92 -12.72
C ALA A 85 3.48 -12.64 -12.97
N PRO A 86 3.78 -11.86 -14.02
CA PRO A 86 2.99 -10.69 -14.37
C PRO A 86 1.49 -11.00 -14.52
N GLY A 87 0.65 -10.22 -13.84
CA GLY A 87 -0.81 -10.39 -13.81
C GLY A 87 -1.32 -11.42 -12.79
N ALA A 88 -0.45 -12.08 -12.03
CA ALA A 88 -0.86 -13.06 -11.04
C ALA A 88 -1.59 -12.41 -9.84
N VAL A 89 -2.49 -13.19 -9.25
CA VAL A 89 -3.29 -12.82 -8.07
C VAL A 89 -3.07 -13.85 -6.97
N LEU A 90 -2.55 -13.43 -5.84
CA LEU A 90 -2.37 -14.22 -4.62
C LEU A 90 -3.44 -13.84 -3.61
N LYS A 91 -4.14 -14.84 -3.05
CA LYS A 91 -5.23 -14.59 -2.12
C LYS A 91 -5.15 -15.44 -0.86
N ASN A 92 -5.62 -14.84 0.25
CA ASN A 92 -5.94 -15.56 1.48
C ASN A 92 -4.80 -16.50 1.93
N VAL A 93 -3.63 -15.94 2.16
CA VAL A 93 -2.45 -16.70 2.63
C VAL A 93 -1.81 -16.02 3.82
N ILE A 94 -1.26 -16.83 4.71
CA ILE A 94 -0.44 -16.36 5.83
C ILE A 94 1.00 -16.82 5.53
N ILE A 95 1.94 -15.88 5.49
CA ILE A 95 3.36 -16.16 5.45
C ILE A 95 3.86 -16.15 6.90
N GLY A 96 4.26 -17.32 7.37
CA GLY A 96 4.76 -17.50 8.73
C GLY A 96 6.27 -17.62 8.76
N ALA A 97 6.83 -17.57 9.97
CA ALA A 97 8.27 -17.72 10.17
C ALA A 97 8.73 -19.19 10.05
N PRO A 98 9.89 -19.43 9.42
CA PRO A 98 10.71 -18.53 8.62
C PRO A 98 10.00 -18.03 7.36
N ALA A 99 10.13 -16.74 7.05
CA ALA A 99 9.44 -16.11 5.92
C ALA A 99 10.32 -15.92 4.68
N ALA A 100 11.62 -16.20 4.78
CA ALA A 100 12.60 -15.99 3.70
C ALA A 100 12.51 -14.56 3.15
N ASP A 101 12.57 -14.35 1.81
CA ASP A 101 12.31 -13.05 1.18
C ASP A 101 10.84 -12.95 0.69
N GLY A 102 9.92 -13.41 1.52
CA GLY A 102 8.47 -13.21 1.38
C GLY A 102 7.89 -13.52 0.01
N VAL A 103 7.40 -12.48 -0.69
CA VAL A 103 6.69 -12.59 -1.97
C VAL A 103 7.33 -11.67 -3.03
N HIS A 104 7.77 -12.23 -4.17
CA HIS A 104 8.24 -11.42 -5.30
C HIS A 104 7.18 -11.26 -6.38
N CYS A 105 6.96 -10.02 -6.85
CA CYS A 105 6.12 -9.72 -8.01
C CYS A 105 7.01 -9.33 -9.21
N LYS A 106 7.09 -10.18 -10.25
CA LYS A 106 7.93 -9.93 -11.45
C LYS A 106 7.34 -8.90 -12.42
N GLY A 107 6.12 -8.48 -12.21
CA GLY A 107 5.39 -7.46 -12.96
C GLY A 107 4.14 -7.09 -12.20
N SER A 108 3.13 -6.52 -12.85
CA SER A 108 1.83 -6.25 -12.22
C SER A 108 1.35 -7.47 -11.44
N CYS A 109 0.90 -7.30 -10.21
CA CYS A 109 0.37 -8.38 -9.38
C CYS A 109 -0.71 -7.86 -8.43
N THR A 110 -1.47 -8.79 -7.85
CA THR A 110 -2.42 -8.47 -6.78
C THR A 110 -2.19 -9.39 -5.59
N LEU A 111 -1.99 -8.80 -4.41
CA LEU A 111 -1.95 -9.47 -3.12
C LEU A 111 -3.25 -9.11 -2.38
N GLN A 112 -4.14 -10.07 -2.19
CA GLN A 112 -5.44 -9.86 -1.57
C GLN A 112 -5.56 -10.67 -0.28
N ASN A 113 -5.69 -9.98 0.87
CA ASN A 113 -5.79 -10.62 2.18
C ASN A 113 -4.59 -11.53 2.46
N VAL A 114 -3.38 -10.97 2.30
CA VAL A 114 -2.10 -11.66 2.57
C VAL A 114 -1.53 -11.13 3.90
N TRP A 115 -1.06 -12.04 4.74
CA TRP A 115 -0.62 -11.75 6.09
C TRP A 115 0.80 -12.27 6.33
N TRP A 116 1.66 -11.48 6.94
CA TRP A 116 3.01 -11.89 7.36
C TRP A 116 3.10 -11.83 8.88
N GLU A 117 3.28 -13.00 9.51
CA GLU A 117 3.35 -13.13 10.96
C GLU A 117 4.66 -12.62 11.54
N ASP A 118 5.73 -12.79 10.78
CA ASP A 118 7.08 -12.34 11.06
C ASP A 118 7.76 -12.17 9.70
N VAL A 119 8.15 -10.94 9.38
CA VAL A 119 8.76 -10.64 8.07
C VAL A 119 10.22 -11.04 8.11
N GLY A 120 10.66 -11.82 7.11
CA GLY A 120 12.06 -12.17 6.93
C GLY A 120 12.87 -11.00 6.37
N GLU A 121 13.39 -11.11 5.15
CA GLU A 121 14.08 -9.98 4.50
C GLU A 121 13.07 -8.87 4.18
N ASP A 122 12.13 -9.10 3.26
CA ASP A 122 10.99 -8.24 2.96
C ASP A 122 9.68 -9.03 3.00
N ALA A 123 8.56 -8.38 3.30
CA ALA A 123 7.24 -9.02 3.15
C ALA A 123 6.91 -9.23 1.68
N ALA A 124 7.10 -8.21 0.85
CA ALA A 124 7.00 -8.36 -0.59
C ALA A 124 7.88 -7.35 -1.35
N THR A 125 8.47 -7.84 -2.47
CA THR A 125 9.33 -7.06 -3.37
C THR A 125 8.70 -6.94 -4.76
N PHE A 126 8.51 -5.70 -5.24
CA PHE A 126 7.91 -5.38 -6.54
C PHE A 126 9.02 -5.07 -7.55
N ARG A 127 9.20 -5.93 -8.58
CA ARG A 127 10.41 -6.00 -9.41
C ARG A 127 10.22 -5.72 -10.90
N GLY A 128 9.00 -5.54 -11.40
CA GLY A 128 8.75 -5.33 -12.83
C GLY A 128 9.31 -4.01 -13.37
N SER A 129 9.94 -4.02 -14.54
CA SER A 129 10.64 -2.86 -15.12
C SER A 129 9.76 -1.90 -15.93
N SER A 130 8.51 -2.28 -16.24
CA SER A 130 7.61 -1.41 -17.02
C SER A 130 6.96 -0.33 -16.15
N SER A 131 7.00 0.91 -16.61
CA SER A 131 6.29 2.03 -15.97
C SER A 131 4.76 1.88 -15.96
N SER A 132 4.22 0.97 -16.79
CA SER A 132 2.78 0.62 -16.80
C SER A 132 2.40 -0.43 -15.75
N ASN A 133 3.35 -0.98 -15.00
CA ASN A 133 3.04 -1.94 -13.94
C ASN A 133 2.16 -1.33 -12.86
N VAL A 134 1.18 -2.11 -12.43
CA VAL A 134 0.31 -1.80 -11.31
C VAL A 134 0.37 -2.95 -10.31
N TYR A 135 0.84 -2.66 -9.12
CA TYR A 135 0.87 -3.59 -8.01
C TYR A 135 -0.24 -3.21 -7.04
N THR A 136 -1.04 -4.17 -6.63
CA THR A 136 -2.19 -3.94 -5.75
C THR A 136 -2.07 -4.81 -4.51
N VAL A 137 -2.08 -4.19 -3.33
CA VAL A 137 -2.20 -4.88 -2.04
C VAL A 137 -3.52 -4.44 -1.40
N SER A 138 -4.41 -5.39 -1.16
CA SER A 138 -5.75 -5.12 -0.65
C SER A 138 -6.07 -5.98 0.56
N GLY A 139 -6.22 -5.36 1.72
CA GLY A 139 -6.36 -6.07 3.00
C GLY A 139 -5.08 -6.82 3.38
N GLY A 140 -5.10 -7.46 4.55
CA GLY A 140 -3.95 -8.17 5.08
C GLY A 140 -3.18 -7.38 6.12
N GLY A 141 -1.98 -7.86 6.47
CA GLY A 141 -1.11 -7.19 7.43
C GLY A 141 0.27 -7.81 7.54
N ALA A 142 1.22 -7.07 8.09
CA ALA A 142 2.58 -7.51 8.34
C ALA A 142 3.08 -7.08 9.73
N LYS A 143 3.88 -7.93 10.37
CA LYS A 143 4.54 -7.64 11.65
C LYS A 143 6.00 -8.02 11.60
N GLU A 144 6.75 -7.42 12.56
CA GLU A 144 8.12 -7.78 12.90
C GLU A 144 9.08 -7.64 11.69
N ALA A 145 8.88 -6.60 10.85
CA ALA A 145 9.79 -6.28 9.75
C ALA A 145 10.98 -5.48 10.29
N SER A 146 12.13 -6.11 10.43
CA SER A 146 13.33 -5.46 10.97
C SER A 146 13.81 -4.29 10.09
N ASP A 147 13.66 -4.39 8.77
CA ASP A 147 13.96 -3.34 7.80
C ASP A 147 12.71 -2.88 7.06
N LYS A 148 12.26 -3.57 6.02
CA LYS A 148 11.18 -3.12 5.15
C LYS A 148 10.00 -4.09 5.18
N VAL A 149 8.78 -3.58 5.02
CA VAL A 149 7.61 -4.42 4.72
C VAL A 149 7.48 -4.59 3.22
N PHE A 150 7.44 -3.50 2.47
CA PHE A 150 7.33 -3.52 1.02
C PHE A 150 8.52 -2.83 0.37
N GLN A 151 9.31 -3.59 -0.37
CA GLN A 151 10.42 -3.10 -1.17
C GLN A 151 9.97 -2.88 -2.63
N PHE A 152 10.15 -1.66 -3.13
CA PHE A 152 9.76 -1.30 -4.48
C PHE A 152 10.98 -1.08 -5.36
N ASN A 153 11.50 -2.17 -5.97
CA ASN A 153 12.68 -2.15 -6.84
C ASN A 153 12.32 -1.76 -8.28
N GLY A 154 11.19 -2.21 -8.76
CA GLY A 154 10.74 -1.99 -10.14
C GLY A 154 10.13 -0.62 -10.41
N ALA A 155 9.55 -0.48 -11.58
CA ALA A 155 8.85 0.71 -12.06
C ALA A 155 7.32 0.57 -11.88
N GLY A 156 6.59 1.68 -11.92
CA GLY A 156 5.14 1.70 -11.98
C GLY A 156 4.46 2.27 -10.74
N THR A 157 3.29 1.74 -10.41
CA THR A 157 2.44 2.22 -9.32
C THR A 157 2.11 1.10 -8.33
N LEU A 158 2.40 1.34 -7.05
CA LEU A 158 1.99 0.48 -5.94
C LEU A 158 0.79 1.10 -5.22
N ASN A 159 -0.31 0.37 -5.17
CA ASN A 159 -1.51 0.74 -4.43
C ASN A 159 -1.70 -0.21 -3.24
N VAL A 160 -1.70 0.32 -2.02
CA VAL A 160 -1.95 -0.46 -0.80
C VAL A 160 -3.18 0.10 -0.11
N SER A 161 -4.13 -0.77 0.22
CA SER A 161 -5.39 -0.37 0.85
C SER A 161 -5.83 -1.34 1.94
N GLY A 162 -6.37 -0.81 3.04
CA GLY A 162 -6.94 -1.61 4.13
C GLY A 162 -5.95 -2.56 4.79
N PHE A 163 -4.70 -2.14 4.96
CA PHE A 163 -3.59 -2.96 5.45
C PHE A 163 -3.17 -2.56 6.87
N ALA A 164 -2.77 -3.55 7.68
CA ALA A 164 -2.27 -3.30 9.02
C ALA A 164 -0.77 -3.61 9.11
N VAL A 165 0.00 -2.74 9.76
CA VAL A 165 1.43 -2.95 9.98
C VAL A 165 1.80 -2.70 11.43
N LYS A 166 2.72 -3.53 11.98
CA LYS A 166 3.18 -3.41 13.36
C LYS A 166 4.64 -3.81 13.49
N ASN A 167 5.41 -3.04 14.26
CA ASN A 167 6.82 -3.28 14.56
C ASN A 167 7.65 -3.45 13.27
N PHE A 168 8.03 -2.32 12.66
CA PHE A 168 8.68 -2.31 11.35
C PHE A 168 9.70 -1.17 11.22
N GLY A 169 10.67 -1.32 10.33
CA GLY A 169 11.57 -0.26 9.92
C GLY A 169 10.87 0.74 8.98
N THR A 170 10.66 0.36 7.73
CA THR A 170 9.94 1.16 6.74
C THR A 170 8.78 0.37 6.13
N PHE A 171 7.57 0.94 6.10
CA PHE A 171 6.42 0.21 5.56
C PHE A 171 6.50 0.07 4.03
N VAL A 172 6.77 1.13 3.29
CA VAL A 172 7.03 1.05 1.83
C VAL A 172 8.29 1.83 1.49
N ARG A 173 9.24 1.17 0.84
CA ARG A 173 10.51 1.78 0.44
C ARG A 173 10.72 1.67 -1.07
N SER A 174 10.82 2.80 -1.77
CA SER A 174 11.43 2.86 -3.10
C SER A 174 12.91 2.49 -2.99
N CYS A 175 13.39 1.56 -3.78
CA CYS A 175 14.82 1.18 -3.74
C CYS A 175 15.71 2.41 -3.90
N GLY A 176 16.54 2.67 -2.91
CA GLY A 176 17.37 3.86 -2.85
C GLY A 176 18.68 3.74 -3.61
N ASN A 177 19.17 2.51 -3.80
CA ASN A 177 20.50 2.19 -4.30
C ASN A 177 20.55 1.03 -5.30
N CYS A 178 19.39 0.68 -5.89
CA CYS A 178 19.35 -0.31 -6.95
C CYS A 178 20.18 0.15 -8.16
N SER A 179 20.91 -0.78 -8.80
CA SER A 179 21.73 -0.52 -10.01
C SER A 179 20.91 0.00 -11.20
N THR A 180 19.61 -0.23 -11.20
CA THR A 180 18.68 0.38 -12.17
C THR A 180 17.59 1.11 -11.41
N GLN A 181 17.48 2.40 -11.65
CA GLN A 181 16.52 3.25 -11.00
C GLN A 181 15.32 3.57 -11.89
N TYR A 182 14.17 3.76 -11.25
CA TYR A 182 12.90 4.04 -11.91
C TYR A 182 12.15 5.14 -11.16
N LYS A 183 11.24 5.80 -11.86
CA LYS A 183 10.18 6.58 -11.22
C LYS A 183 9.12 5.64 -10.65
N ARG A 184 8.75 5.84 -9.38
CA ARG A 184 7.77 5.03 -8.65
C ARG A 184 6.65 5.90 -8.08
N THR A 185 5.45 5.38 -8.12
CA THR A 185 4.29 6.02 -7.49
C THR A 185 3.72 5.11 -6.42
N ILE A 186 3.57 5.63 -5.20
CA ILE A 186 3.04 4.89 -4.04
C ILE A 186 1.73 5.55 -3.62
N ASN A 187 0.65 4.75 -3.51
CA ASN A 187 -0.63 5.20 -3.00
C ASN A 187 -1.04 4.33 -1.81
N LEU A 188 -1.17 4.94 -0.65
CA LEU A 188 -1.53 4.28 0.61
C LEU A 188 -2.87 4.82 1.09
N SER A 189 -3.84 3.93 1.36
CA SER A 189 -5.16 4.34 1.82
C SER A 189 -5.74 3.39 2.86
N GLY A 190 -6.26 3.93 3.97
CA GLY A 190 -6.86 3.13 5.03
C GLY A 190 -5.86 2.20 5.70
N ILE A 191 -4.66 2.70 6.01
CA ILE A 191 -3.58 1.93 6.64
C ILE A 191 -3.65 2.10 8.15
N GLU A 192 -3.61 0.98 8.88
CA GLU A 192 -3.42 0.97 10.33
C GLU A 192 -1.95 0.71 10.66
N VAL A 193 -1.32 1.70 11.27
CA VAL A 193 0.10 1.66 11.65
C VAL A 193 0.19 1.53 13.16
N ASN A 194 0.58 0.36 13.65
CA ASN A 194 0.75 0.12 15.08
C ASN A 194 2.20 0.29 15.49
N TRP A 195 2.43 1.00 16.58
CA TRP A 195 3.75 1.20 17.17
C TRP A 195 4.41 -0.18 17.51
N LYS A 196 5.71 -0.42 17.23
CA LYS A 196 6.71 0.53 16.77
C LYS A 196 6.80 0.56 15.25
N GLY A 197 7.35 1.68 14.72
CA GLY A 197 7.66 1.86 13.32
C GLY A 197 8.58 3.08 13.14
N SER A 198 9.32 3.14 12.05
CA SER A 198 10.18 4.29 11.75
C SER A 198 9.59 5.18 10.67
N ARG A 199 9.19 4.63 9.53
CA ARG A 199 8.69 5.40 8.38
C ARG A 199 7.53 4.70 7.70
N ILE A 200 6.52 5.47 7.23
CA ILE A 200 5.42 4.89 6.44
C ILE A 200 5.82 4.79 4.97
N ALA A 201 6.38 5.85 4.38
CA ALA A 201 6.90 5.82 3.02
C ALA A 201 8.31 6.40 2.96
N GLY A 202 9.19 5.76 2.18
CA GLY A 202 10.51 6.25 1.83
C GLY A 202 10.65 6.32 0.31
N ILE A 203 10.92 7.51 -0.26
CA ILE A 203 10.90 7.77 -1.69
C ILE A 203 12.12 8.56 -2.17
N ASN A 204 12.52 8.39 -3.44
CA ASN A 204 13.67 9.06 -4.02
C ASN A 204 13.21 10.25 -4.90
N THR A 205 13.44 11.46 -4.43
CA THR A 205 12.94 12.68 -5.10
C THR A 205 13.64 12.97 -6.42
N ASN A 206 14.93 12.63 -6.52
CA ASN A 206 15.73 12.81 -7.74
C ASN A 206 15.29 11.91 -8.91
N TYR A 207 14.60 10.81 -8.63
CA TYR A 207 14.00 9.94 -9.67
C TYR A 207 12.51 10.26 -9.93
N GLY A 208 11.98 11.30 -9.28
CA GLY A 208 10.60 11.76 -9.47
C GLY A 208 9.55 10.89 -8.79
N ASP A 209 9.93 10.15 -7.76
CA ASP A 209 9.02 9.34 -6.95
C ASP A 209 7.97 10.21 -6.25
N SER A 210 6.82 9.61 -5.98
CA SER A 210 5.81 10.24 -5.13
C SER A 210 5.06 9.22 -4.27
N ALA A 211 4.69 9.65 -3.05
CA ALA A 211 3.84 8.90 -2.14
C ALA A 211 2.60 9.73 -1.77
N THR A 212 1.42 9.15 -1.98
CA THR A 212 0.14 9.73 -1.57
C THR A 212 -0.41 8.93 -0.39
N LEU A 213 -0.69 9.59 0.73
CA LEU A 213 -1.21 8.98 1.93
C LEU A 213 -2.62 9.50 2.20
N ARG A 214 -3.58 8.60 2.46
CA ARG A 214 -4.97 8.92 2.78
C ARG A 214 -5.48 8.00 3.88
N ASN A 215 -6.17 8.56 4.87
CA ASN A 215 -6.79 7.80 5.96
C ASN A 215 -5.80 6.87 6.67
N ILE A 216 -4.66 7.40 7.10
CA ILE A 216 -3.65 6.66 7.85
C ILE A 216 -3.95 6.81 9.35
N THR A 217 -4.11 5.71 10.06
CA THR A 217 -4.29 5.70 11.52
C THR A 217 -3.02 5.17 12.18
N ILE A 218 -2.35 6.01 12.98
CA ILE A 218 -1.16 5.65 13.75
C ILE A 218 -1.59 5.41 15.20
N VAL A 219 -1.35 4.21 15.72
CA VAL A 219 -1.79 3.76 17.04
C VAL A 219 -0.59 3.57 17.96
N GLY A 220 -0.64 4.17 19.14
CA GLY A 220 0.38 3.98 20.18
C GLY A 220 1.65 4.82 20.03
N ASP A 221 1.76 5.69 19.03
CA ASP A 221 2.89 6.62 18.84
C ASP A 221 2.59 8.00 19.44
N SER A 222 2.49 8.07 20.75
CA SER A 222 2.22 9.31 21.46
C SER A 222 3.27 10.40 21.24
N GLY A 223 4.50 9.99 20.92
CA GLY A 223 5.62 10.90 20.62
C GLY A 223 5.69 11.35 19.17
N LYS A 224 4.80 10.88 18.30
CA LYS A 224 4.79 11.16 16.85
C LYS A 224 6.15 10.94 16.19
N LYS A 225 6.78 9.82 16.53
CA LYS A 225 8.12 9.46 16.07
C LYS A 225 8.12 8.81 14.68
N ILE A 226 6.99 8.18 14.29
CA ILE A 226 6.85 7.59 12.97
C ILE A 226 6.77 8.70 11.93
N VAL A 227 7.69 8.69 10.97
CA VAL A 227 7.73 9.64 9.86
C VAL A 227 6.75 9.21 8.76
N PRO A 228 5.69 9.99 8.46
CA PRO A 228 4.74 9.59 7.41
C PRO A 228 5.37 9.45 6.02
N CYS A 229 6.27 10.35 5.66
CA CYS A 229 6.95 10.30 4.35
C CYS A 229 8.36 10.88 4.48
N GLN A 230 9.37 10.04 4.24
CA GLN A 230 10.78 10.37 4.19
C GLN A 230 11.23 10.50 2.73
N LYS A 231 11.96 11.54 2.43
CA LYS A 231 12.56 11.81 1.11
C LYS A 231 14.04 11.50 1.13
N TYR A 232 14.53 10.99 0.00
CA TYR A 232 15.92 10.64 -0.22
C TYR A 232 16.43 11.15 -1.57
N ILE A 233 17.74 11.24 -1.71
CA ILE A 233 18.45 11.29 -2.98
C ILE A 233 18.95 9.87 -3.22
N GLY A 234 18.28 9.14 -4.12
CA GLY A 234 18.69 7.79 -4.49
C GLY A 234 19.90 7.80 -5.44
N ASN A 235 20.57 6.67 -5.53
CA ASN A 235 21.73 6.44 -6.40
C ASN A 235 21.58 5.09 -7.14
N ASP A 236 22.56 4.74 -7.98
CA ASP A 236 22.65 3.50 -8.74
C ASP A 236 23.98 2.78 -8.56
N ASP A 237 24.74 3.19 -7.56
CA ASP A 237 26.09 2.69 -7.23
C ASP A 237 26.12 1.73 -6.02
N GLY A 238 24.97 1.53 -5.35
CA GLY A 238 24.83 0.63 -4.21
C GLY A 238 25.04 1.27 -2.85
N ASP A 239 25.44 2.55 -2.80
CA ASP A 239 25.65 3.26 -1.54
C ASP A 239 24.33 3.60 -0.83
N GLU A 240 24.37 3.78 0.49
CA GLU A 240 23.20 4.21 1.25
C GLU A 240 22.74 5.59 0.79
N PRO A 241 21.46 5.76 0.39
CA PRO A 241 20.97 7.02 -0.16
C PRO A 241 20.87 8.12 0.90
N ASP A 242 21.25 9.34 0.52
CA ASP A 242 21.20 10.51 1.38
C ASP A 242 19.77 10.93 1.75
N SER A 243 19.56 11.27 3.01
CA SER A 243 18.28 11.86 3.46
C SER A 243 18.08 13.25 2.85
N ASN A 244 16.90 13.47 2.26
CA ASN A 244 16.48 14.75 1.65
C ASN A 244 15.26 15.36 2.37
N GLY A 245 15.22 15.23 3.68
CA GLY A 245 14.14 15.74 4.51
C GLY A 245 12.89 14.87 4.53
N SER A 246 11.86 15.31 5.24
CA SER A 246 10.63 14.55 5.43
C SER A 246 9.40 15.46 5.42
N GLY A 247 8.21 14.86 5.49
CA GLY A 247 6.95 15.58 5.57
C GLY A 247 6.34 15.96 4.23
N ALA A 248 5.10 16.43 4.28
CA ALA A 248 4.33 16.80 3.10
C ALA A 248 4.94 17.99 2.35
N ASP A 249 4.99 17.91 1.02
CA ASP A 249 5.44 18.99 0.14
C ASP A 249 4.50 19.20 -1.08
N GLY A 250 3.45 18.38 -1.19
CA GLY A 250 2.46 18.44 -2.26
C GLY A 250 2.93 17.89 -3.61
N THR A 251 4.23 17.61 -3.77
CA THR A 251 4.83 17.10 -5.02
C THR A 251 5.25 15.66 -4.89
N HIS A 252 6.11 15.38 -3.94
CA HIS A 252 6.64 14.03 -3.66
C HIS A 252 5.88 13.35 -2.52
N CYS A 253 5.74 14.02 -1.38
CA CYS A 253 4.96 13.56 -0.24
C CYS A 253 3.60 14.27 -0.22
N LYS A 254 2.54 13.56 -0.63
CA LYS A 254 1.19 14.11 -0.90
C LYS A 254 0.21 13.70 0.18
N TYR A 255 0.16 14.45 1.25
CA TYR A 255 -0.84 14.30 2.32
C TYR A 255 -1.04 15.60 3.08
N SER A 256 -2.13 15.70 3.82
CA SER A 256 -2.44 16.79 4.74
C SER A 256 -2.54 16.27 6.17
N SER A 257 -2.65 17.15 7.14
CA SER A 257 -2.84 16.75 8.54
C SER A 257 -4.12 15.94 8.78
N SER A 258 -5.15 16.17 7.96
CA SER A 258 -6.41 15.41 8.04
C SER A 258 -6.30 13.97 7.50
N ASP A 259 -5.24 13.66 6.76
CA ASP A 259 -4.98 12.30 6.26
C ASP A 259 -4.31 11.38 7.30
N ILE A 260 -3.80 11.95 8.40
CA ILE A 260 -3.06 11.22 9.45
C ILE A 260 -3.78 11.38 10.80
N THR A 261 -4.24 10.29 11.37
CA THR A 261 -4.89 10.25 12.68
C THR A 261 -3.99 9.52 13.68
N TYR A 262 -3.72 10.13 14.83
CA TYR A 262 -3.00 9.49 15.94
C TYR A 262 -4.00 9.04 17.03
N LYS A 263 -3.85 7.79 17.52
CA LYS A 263 -4.68 7.19 18.58
C LYS A 263 -3.83 6.62 19.69
#